data_7ecce79694f2528eec01477c5f12b140
#
_entry.id   7ecce79694f2528eec01477c5f12b140
#
_cell.length_a   1.000
_cell.length_b   1.000
_cell.length_c   1.000
_cell.angle_alpha   90.00
_cell.angle_beta   90.00
_cell.angle_gamma   90.00
#
_symmetry.space_group_name_H-M   'P 1'
#
loop_
_entity.id
_entity.type
_entity.pdbx_description
1 polymer ?
#
loop_
_entity_poly.entity_id
_entity_poly.type
_entity_poly.pdbx_seq_one_letter_code
_entity_poly.pdbx_strand_id
1 'polypeptide(L)'
;MMNRRIFLKNSSLFALVAGMPSLTFKQKFKLGYSAITWGGKDLVAIEEIASLGFKGIQLRANTYAPFKDKPEELKAALDKAGLQLVMFSSGNVEVDPSKVEATIQQHVNHAKFVKALGGNAIQLTNSLRKKDQIPTEQELIRLAEVMNEIGAKTKELGVQATYHNHMSQWGETPEEVDTIVKHMDPSKIQLELDVAHYFQGGGDPAEAVLKYKKVLHSLHIKDVESPIIGQESNPKSYKFVELGEGKVNLVQVFKNLEKINFKGWAIVELDGVPSPTKTPLQCGTTSRNFLRDKISYQF
;
A
#
# COMPACT_ATOMS: atom_id res chain seq x y z
N MET A 1 67.81 22.25 -10.38
CA MET A 1 67.88 20.83 -9.93
C MET A 1 66.90 20.67 -8.78
N MET A 2 65.79 20.07 -9.05
CA MET A 2 64.70 19.88 -8.09
C MET A 2 64.91 18.56 -7.34
N ASN A 3 64.95 18.66 -6.02
CA ASN A 3 65.40 17.62 -5.11
C ASN A 3 64.42 16.46 -4.99
N ARG A 4 64.82 15.23 -5.42
CA ARG A 4 64.03 13.99 -5.48
C ARG A 4 63.45 13.49 -4.12
N ARG A 5 63.76 14.18 -3.03
CA ARG A 5 63.31 13.78 -1.68
C ARG A 5 61.93 14.33 -1.23
N ILE A 6 61.35 15.25 -2.00
CA ILE A 6 60.03 15.84 -1.65
C ILE A 6 58.86 15.10 -2.30
N PHE A 7 59.11 14.27 -3.32
CA PHE A 7 58.07 13.54 -4.04
C PHE A 7 57.55 12.30 -3.29
N LEU A 8 58.27 11.76 -2.33
CA LEU A 8 57.95 10.53 -1.62
C LEU A 8 57.21 10.74 -0.29
N LYS A 9 56.97 11.99 0.14
CA LYS A 9 56.22 12.27 1.40
C LYS A 9 54.74 12.58 1.22
N ASN A 10 54.25 12.77 -0.02
CA ASN A 10 52.85 13.07 -0.31
C ASN A 10 52.07 11.94 -0.94
N SER A 11 52.64 10.73 -1.05
CA SER A 11 51.98 9.57 -1.65
C SER A 11 51.34 8.59 -0.64
N SER A 12 51.34 8.94 0.64
CA SER A 12 50.88 8.03 1.72
C SER A 12 49.52 8.38 2.32
N LEU A 13 48.75 9.26 1.71
CA LEU A 13 47.43 9.67 2.23
C LEU A 13 46.24 9.32 1.35
N PHE A 14 46.40 8.39 0.37
CA PHE A 14 45.29 7.98 -0.52
C PHE A 14 44.94 6.51 -0.43
N ALA A 15 45.23 5.81 0.66
CA ALA A 15 44.98 4.39 0.81
C ALA A 15 44.28 4.03 2.12
N LEU A 16 43.20 4.76 2.49
CA LEU A 16 42.37 4.38 3.65
C LEU A 16 40.91 4.81 3.54
N VAL A 17 40.32 4.66 2.34
CA VAL A 17 38.86 4.78 2.12
C VAL A 17 38.32 3.52 1.41
N ALA A 18 39.05 2.43 1.44
CA ALA A 18 38.55 1.15 0.93
C ALA A 18 38.31 0.22 2.12
N GLY A 19 37.11 0.22 2.68
CA GLY A 19 36.76 -0.79 3.68
C GLY A 19 35.83 -0.37 4.79
N MET A 20 34.97 0.63 4.62
CA MET A 20 33.79 0.67 5.47
C MET A 20 32.85 -0.42 4.96
N PRO A 21 32.54 -1.48 5.75
CA PRO A 21 31.48 -2.39 5.38
C PRO A 21 30.23 -1.52 5.22
N SER A 22 29.62 -1.56 4.05
CA SER A 22 28.26 -1.05 3.89
C SER A 22 27.43 -1.83 4.91
N LEU A 23 27.00 -1.17 5.98
CA LEU A 23 26.01 -1.71 6.87
C LEU A 23 24.74 -1.87 6.03
N THR A 24 24.61 -3.01 5.37
CA THR A 24 23.37 -3.41 4.73
C THR A 24 22.37 -3.63 5.86
N PHE A 25 21.64 -2.58 6.21
CA PHE A 25 20.49 -2.70 7.09
C PHE A 25 19.49 -3.62 6.38
N LYS A 26 19.39 -4.86 6.86
CA LYS A 26 18.38 -5.79 6.35
C LYS A 26 17.02 -5.19 6.67
N GLN A 27 16.36 -4.66 5.64
CA GLN A 27 15.03 -4.08 5.77
C GLN A 27 14.08 -5.12 6.38
N LYS A 28 13.28 -4.70 7.36
CA LYS A 28 12.41 -5.61 8.12
C LYS A 28 10.99 -5.67 7.57
N PHE A 29 10.59 -4.70 6.75
CA PHE A 29 9.32 -4.71 6.04
C PHE A 29 9.42 -5.58 4.78
N LYS A 30 8.28 -6.06 4.31
CA LYS A 30 8.15 -6.89 3.12
C LYS A 30 7.50 -6.08 2.00
N LEU A 31 7.87 -6.36 0.74
CA LEU A 31 7.25 -5.71 -0.42
C LEU A 31 6.27 -6.64 -1.11
N GLY A 32 5.09 -6.09 -1.40
CA GLY A 32 4.07 -6.66 -2.28
C GLY A 32 3.75 -5.72 -3.44
N TYR A 33 2.91 -6.20 -4.37
CA TYR A 33 2.38 -5.40 -5.47
C TYR A 33 0.87 -5.66 -5.65
N SER A 34 0.10 -4.62 -5.91
CA SER A 34 -1.35 -4.71 -6.17
C SER A 34 -1.62 -5.03 -7.63
N ALA A 35 -2.43 -6.06 -7.89
CA ALA A 35 -2.83 -6.48 -9.23
C ALA A 35 -3.72 -5.47 -9.98
N ILE A 36 -4.11 -4.36 -9.33
CA ILE A 36 -4.99 -3.34 -9.92
C ILE A 36 -4.46 -2.81 -11.25
N THR A 37 -3.14 -2.64 -11.37
CA THR A 37 -2.47 -2.11 -12.57
C THR A 37 -2.76 -2.96 -13.82
N TRP A 38 -3.05 -4.27 -13.66
CA TRP A 38 -3.34 -5.21 -14.75
C TRP A 38 -4.82 -5.21 -15.18
N GLY A 39 -5.65 -4.35 -14.58
CA GLY A 39 -7.03 -4.15 -15.02
C GLY A 39 -7.92 -5.41 -14.97
N GLY A 40 -7.71 -6.30 -13.98
CA GLY A 40 -8.48 -7.53 -13.78
C GLY A 40 -7.91 -8.76 -14.50
N LYS A 41 -6.74 -8.66 -15.14
CA LYS A 41 -5.99 -9.80 -15.70
C LYS A 41 -5.16 -10.47 -14.61
N ASP A 42 -5.82 -10.98 -13.57
CA ASP A 42 -5.17 -11.38 -12.31
C ASP A 42 -4.15 -12.51 -12.49
N LEU A 43 -4.40 -13.49 -13.38
CA LEU A 43 -3.42 -14.56 -13.66
C LEU A 43 -2.15 -14.03 -14.33
N VAL A 44 -2.28 -13.04 -15.23
CA VAL A 44 -1.11 -12.35 -15.82
C VAL A 44 -0.38 -11.54 -14.77
N ALA A 45 -1.11 -10.84 -13.91
CA ALA A 45 -0.53 -10.08 -12.80
C ALA A 45 0.30 -10.98 -11.87
N ILE A 46 -0.18 -12.17 -11.54
CA ILE A 46 0.53 -13.14 -10.71
C ILE A 46 1.89 -13.48 -11.34
N GLU A 47 1.94 -13.82 -12.62
CA GLU A 47 3.18 -14.19 -13.31
C GLU A 47 4.14 -13.01 -13.42
N GLU A 48 3.65 -11.83 -13.83
CA GLU A 48 4.48 -10.64 -14.03
C GLU A 48 5.00 -10.05 -12.71
N ILE A 49 4.19 -9.99 -11.66
CA ILE A 49 4.62 -9.53 -10.32
C ILE A 49 5.70 -10.45 -9.74
N ALA A 50 5.55 -11.78 -9.90
CA ALA A 50 6.57 -12.74 -9.50
C ALA A 50 7.88 -12.53 -10.28
N SER A 51 7.81 -12.29 -11.59
CA SER A 51 8.99 -12.05 -12.45
C SER A 51 9.76 -10.79 -12.04
N LEU A 52 9.08 -9.79 -11.47
CA LEU A 52 9.68 -8.60 -10.89
C LEU A 52 10.38 -8.85 -9.54
N GLY A 53 10.26 -10.05 -8.96
CA GLY A 53 10.92 -10.45 -7.71
C GLY A 53 10.12 -10.13 -6.44
N PHE A 54 8.92 -9.56 -6.53
CA PHE A 54 8.05 -9.38 -5.37
C PHE A 54 7.66 -10.73 -4.76
N LYS A 55 7.37 -10.73 -3.46
CA LYS A 55 6.97 -11.94 -2.71
C LYS A 55 5.53 -11.90 -2.23
N GLY A 56 4.90 -10.73 -2.28
CA GLY A 56 3.50 -10.53 -1.93
C GLY A 56 2.68 -9.98 -3.10
N ILE A 57 1.43 -10.37 -3.16
CA ILE A 57 0.44 -9.82 -4.09
C ILE A 57 -0.80 -9.39 -3.35
N GLN A 58 -1.39 -8.27 -3.77
CA GLN A 58 -2.74 -7.89 -3.42
C GLN A 58 -3.67 -8.18 -4.61
N LEU A 59 -4.74 -8.93 -4.34
CA LEU A 59 -5.85 -9.15 -5.27
C LEU A 59 -7.06 -8.31 -4.86
N ARG A 60 -8.10 -8.28 -5.68
CA ARG A 60 -9.27 -7.43 -5.51
C ARG A 60 -10.58 -8.21 -5.62
N ALA A 61 -11.69 -7.59 -5.21
CA ALA A 61 -13.03 -8.19 -5.21
C ALA A 61 -13.49 -8.72 -6.58
N ASN A 62 -12.96 -8.18 -7.70
CA ASN A 62 -13.23 -8.74 -9.04
C ASN A 62 -12.74 -10.19 -9.21
N THR A 63 -11.72 -10.60 -8.46
CA THR A 63 -11.18 -11.97 -8.45
C THR A 63 -12.14 -12.94 -7.75
N TYR A 64 -13.00 -12.45 -6.85
CA TYR A 64 -13.90 -13.31 -6.06
C TYR A 64 -14.88 -14.09 -6.93
N ALA A 65 -15.64 -13.42 -7.78
CA ALA A 65 -16.71 -14.07 -8.56
C ALA A 65 -16.22 -15.22 -9.47
N PRO A 66 -15.10 -15.10 -10.20
CA PRO A 66 -14.57 -16.19 -11.03
C PRO A 66 -14.03 -17.40 -10.24
N PHE A 67 -13.55 -17.19 -9.00
CA PHE A 67 -12.81 -18.21 -8.24
C PHE A 67 -13.46 -18.62 -6.92
N LYS A 68 -14.59 -18.04 -6.51
CA LYS A 68 -15.21 -18.32 -5.20
C LYS A 68 -15.60 -19.79 -4.99
N ASP A 69 -15.94 -20.50 -6.07
CA ASP A 69 -16.35 -21.91 -6.04
C ASP A 69 -15.19 -22.86 -6.42
N LYS A 70 -14.00 -22.32 -6.75
CA LYS A 70 -12.79 -23.05 -7.12
C LYS A 70 -11.51 -22.30 -6.70
N PRO A 71 -11.39 -21.93 -5.43
CA PRO A 71 -10.24 -21.16 -4.93
C PRO A 71 -8.91 -21.89 -5.10
N GLU A 72 -8.92 -23.23 -5.18
CA GLU A 72 -7.72 -24.04 -5.38
C GLU A 72 -7.02 -23.77 -6.71
N GLU A 73 -7.74 -23.40 -7.78
CA GLU A 73 -7.14 -23.02 -9.06
C GLU A 73 -6.29 -21.74 -8.92
N LEU A 74 -6.83 -20.71 -8.25
CA LEU A 74 -6.12 -19.47 -8.01
C LEU A 74 -4.96 -19.66 -7.02
N LYS A 75 -5.18 -20.47 -5.99
CA LYS A 75 -4.13 -20.83 -5.03
C LYS A 75 -2.96 -21.54 -5.72
N ALA A 76 -3.23 -22.48 -6.61
CA ALA A 76 -2.19 -23.18 -7.37
C ALA A 76 -1.36 -22.20 -8.25
N ALA A 77 -2.01 -21.18 -8.83
CA ALA A 77 -1.30 -20.14 -9.60
C ALA A 77 -0.38 -19.29 -8.68
N LEU A 78 -0.86 -18.90 -7.50
CA LEU A 78 -0.06 -18.18 -6.51
C LEU A 78 1.13 -19.02 -6.01
N ASP A 79 0.90 -20.29 -5.68
CA ASP A 79 1.92 -21.21 -5.20
C ASP A 79 3.01 -21.45 -6.28
N LYS A 80 2.58 -21.67 -7.53
CA LYS A 80 3.50 -21.84 -8.68
C LYS A 80 4.38 -20.61 -8.89
N ALA A 81 3.81 -19.41 -8.71
CA ALA A 81 4.54 -18.15 -8.83
C ALA A 81 5.40 -17.82 -7.60
N GLY A 82 5.24 -18.54 -6.48
CA GLY A 82 5.91 -18.26 -5.21
C GLY A 82 5.45 -16.96 -4.58
N LEU A 83 4.20 -16.56 -4.81
CA LEU A 83 3.59 -15.35 -4.26
C LEU A 83 2.67 -15.67 -3.09
N GLN A 84 2.77 -14.88 -2.03
CA GLN A 84 1.82 -14.88 -0.92
C GLN A 84 0.70 -13.86 -1.21
N LEU A 85 -0.58 -14.26 -1.05
CA LEU A 85 -1.68 -13.32 -0.98
C LEU A 85 -1.58 -12.55 0.34
N VAL A 86 -1.16 -11.29 0.30
CA VAL A 86 -0.84 -10.48 1.48
C VAL A 86 -1.95 -9.52 1.85
N MET A 87 -2.79 -9.18 0.89
CA MET A 87 -3.95 -8.32 1.05
C MET A 87 -5.00 -8.65 -0.02
N PHE A 88 -6.26 -8.45 0.31
CA PHE A 88 -7.37 -8.55 -0.63
C PHE A 88 -8.26 -7.32 -0.50
N SER A 89 -8.33 -6.49 -1.54
CA SER A 89 -9.22 -5.32 -1.57
C SER A 89 -10.68 -5.78 -1.66
N SER A 90 -11.36 -5.72 -0.53
CA SER A 90 -12.68 -6.33 -0.32
C SER A 90 -13.84 -5.44 -0.74
N GLY A 91 -13.57 -4.15 -1.03
CA GLY A 91 -14.57 -3.19 -1.48
C GLY A 91 -15.08 -2.26 -0.37
N ASN A 92 -16.13 -1.50 -0.70
CA ASN A 92 -16.64 -0.42 0.12
C ASN A 92 -17.43 -0.92 1.34
N VAL A 93 -17.35 -0.15 2.42
CA VAL A 93 -18.17 -0.32 3.62
C VAL A 93 -19.37 0.61 3.50
N GLU A 94 -20.57 0.05 3.44
CA GLU A 94 -21.82 0.79 3.48
C GLU A 94 -22.27 1.01 4.94
N VAL A 95 -22.64 2.23 5.26
CA VAL A 95 -23.07 2.61 6.63
C VAL A 95 -24.58 2.83 6.74
N ASP A 96 -25.30 2.81 5.61
CA ASP A 96 -26.77 2.85 5.58
C ASP A 96 -27.32 1.65 6.38
N PRO A 97 -28.15 1.85 7.41
CA PRO A 97 -28.69 0.77 8.23
C PRO A 97 -29.33 -0.36 7.44
N SER A 98 -29.94 -0.06 6.27
CA SER A 98 -30.58 -1.06 5.39
C SER A 98 -29.55 -1.93 4.63
N LYS A 99 -28.28 -1.55 4.58
CA LYS A 99 -27.20 -2.22 3.81
C LYS A 99 -26.09 -2.79 4.70
N VAL A 100 -26.00 -2.39 5.95
CA VAL A 100 -24.89 -2.77 6.85
C VAL A 100 -24.74 -4.28 6.96
N GLU A 101 -25.84 -5.04 7.17
CA GLU A 101 -25.74 -6.50 7.31
C GLU A 101 -25.22 -7.16 6.02
N ALA A 102 -25.71 -6.71 4.86
CA ALA A 102 -25.27 -7.22 3.56
C ALA A 102 -23.77 -6.91 3.32
N THR A 103 -23.33 -5.71 3.69
CA THR A 103 -21.92 -5.31 3.63
C THR A 103 -21.04 -6.18 4.52
N ILE A 104 -21.44 -6.39 5.77
CA ILE A 104 -20.70 -7.25 6.71
C ILE A 104 -20.58 -8.66 6.13
N GLN A 105 -21.69 -9.23 5.66
CA GLN A 105 -21.70 -10.58 5.07
C GLN A 105 -20.82 -10.69 3.83
N GLN A 106 -20.77 -9.67 2.98
CA GLN A 106 -19.86 -9.61 1.83
C GLN A 106 -18.40 -9.74 2.28
N HIS A 107 -17.97 -8.92 3.23
CA HIS A 107 -16.59 -8.92 3.72
C HIS A 107 -16.23 -10.23 4.45
N VAL A 108 -17.16 -10.83 5.17
CA VAL A 108 -16.99 -12.17 5.77
C VAL A 108 -16.81 -13.24 4.69
N ASN A 109 -17.57 -13.19 3.59
CA ASN A 109 -17.40 -14.13 2.48
C ASN A 109 -16.04 -13.95 1.78
N HIS A 110 -15.60 -12.70 1.58
CA HIS A 110 -14.26 -12.42 1.06
C HIS A 110 -13.17 -12.90 2.02
N ALA A 111 -13.35 -12.76 3.34
CA ALA A 111 -12.39 -13.28 4.32
C ALA A 111 -12.27 -14.82 4.27
N LYS A 112 -13.40 -15.55 4.09
CA LYS A 112 -13.38 -17.00 3.88
C LYS A 112 -12.59 -17.38 2.63
N PHE A 113 -12.81 -16.66 1.54
CA PHE A 113 -12.09 -16.85 0.27
C PHE A 113 -10.59 -16.57 0.44
N VAL A 114 -10.22 -15.46 1.06
CA VAL A 114 -8.82 -15.12 1.36
C VAL A 114 -8.14 -16.21 2.16
N LYS A 115 -8.82 -16.75 3.17
CA LYS A 115 -8.29 -17.86 3.97
C LYS A 115 -8.08 -19.12 3.13
N ALA A 116 -9.00 -19.46 2.23
CA ALA A 116 -8.85 -20.61 1.32
C ALA A 116 -7.63 -20.44 0.38
N LEU A 117 -7.27 -19.22 0.03
CA LEU A 117 -6.06 -18.89 -0.75
C LEU A 117 -4.76 -18.85 0.09
N GLY A 118 -4.83 -19.05 1.42
CA GLY A 118 -3.69 -18.94 2.31
C GLY A 118 -3.34 -17.51 2.72
N GLY A 119 -4.17 -16.52 2.37
CA GLY A 119 -4.05 -15.14 2.81
C GLY A 119 -4.60 -14.93 4.22
N ASN A 120 -4.34 -13.76 4.80
CA ASN A 120 -4.74 -13.43 6.17
C ASN A 120 -5.16 -11.98 6.40
N ALA A 121 -5.36 -11.20 5.35
CA ALA A 121 -5.82 -9.81 5.48
C ALA A 121 -6.76 -9.39 4.35
N ILE A 122 -7.74 -8.55 4.70
CA ILE A 122 -8.62 -7.85 3.78
C ILE A 122 -8.53 -6.34 4.00
N GLN A 123 -8.59 -5.61 2.90
CA GLN A 123 -8.68 -4.15 2.90
C GLN A 123 -10.13 -3.73 2.72
N LEU A 124 -10.57 -2.81 3.57
CA LEU A 124 -11.87 -2.15 3.50
C LEU A 124 -11.66 -0.74 2.93
N THR A 125 -12.36 -0.41 1.85
CA THR A 125 -12.51 0.96 1.40
C THR A 125 -13.74 1.59 2.04
N ASN A 126 -13.82 2.91 2.00
CA ASN A 126 -14.83 3.63 2.76
C ASN A 126 -16.09 3.85 1.93
N SER A 127 -17.14 4.35 2.59
CA SER A 127 -18.32 4.87 1.90
C SER A 127 -17.93 6.00 0.94
N LEU A 128 -18.53 6.00 -0.26
CA LEU A 128 -18.26 7.04 -1.25
C LEU A 128 -18.73 8.40 -0.72
N ARG A 129 -17.90 9.41 -0.90
CA ARG A 129 -18.25 10.80 -0.64
C ARG A 129 -19.29 11.24 -1.66
N LYS A 130 -20.42 11.75 -1.18
CA LYS A 130 -21.36 12.43 -2.07
C LYS A 130 -20.75 13.74 -2.53
N LYS A 131 -21.05 14.13 -3.76
CA LYS A 131 -20.56 15.38 -4.34
C LYS A 131 -20.89 16.55 -3.40
N ASP A 132 -19.90 17.39 -3.13
CA ASP A 132 -20.01 18.59 -2.31
C ASP A 132 -20.48 18.36 -0.85
N GLN A 133 -20.37 17.14 -0.33
CA GLN A 133 -20.67 16.82 1.06
C GLN A 133 -19.41 16.40 1.81
N ILE A 134 -19.11 17.12 2.88
CA ILE A 134 -18.10 16.73 3.88
C ILE A 134 -18.83 15.84 4.88
N PRO A 135 -18.30 14.64 5.19
CA PRO A 135 -18.92 13.78 6.20
C PRO A 135 -18.88 14.46 7.58
N THR A 136 -19.95 14.31 8.33
CA THR A 136 -20.01 14.73 9.73
C THR A 136 -19.14 13.82 10.60
N GLU A 137 -18.73 14.31 11.77
CA GLU A 137 -18.00 13.48 12.75
C GLU A 137 -18.79 12.20 13.09
N GLN A 138 -20.12 12.30 13.24
CA GLN A 138 -20.97 11.16 13.56
C GLN A 138 -20.99 10.11 12.43
N GLU A 139 -20.94 10.53 11.18
CA GLU A 139 -20.85 9.61 10.03
C GLU A 139 -19.49 8.89 10.01
N LEU A 140 -18.40 9.58 10.32
CA LEU A 140 -17.07 8.98 10.43
C LEU A 140 -17.00 7.99 11.61
N ILE A 141 -17.59 8.31 12.73
CA ILE A 141 -17.73 7.40 13.89
C ILE A 141 -18.50 6.16 13.46
N ARG A 142 -19.65 6.34 12.80
CA ARG A 142 -20.47 5.21 12.33
C ARG A 142 -19.70 4.31 11.37
N LEU A 143 -18.89 4.87 10.49
CA LEU A 143 -18.01 4.09 9.60
C LEU A 143 -17.03 3.22 10.42
N ALA A 144 -16.37 3.79 11.42
CA ALA A 144 -15.46 3.06 12.30
C ALA A 144 -16.17 1.94 13.08
N GLU A 145 -17.39 2.17 13.55
CA GLU A 145 -18.20 1.14 14.21
C GLU A 145 -18.51 -0.05 13.30
N VAL A 146 -18.97 0.20 12.06
CA VAL A 146 -19.26 -0.87 11.10
C VAL A 146 -17.98 -1.63 10.74
N MET A 147 -16.85 -0.93 10.56
CA MET A 147 -15.56 -1.58 10.33
C MET A 147 -15.10 -2.43 11.52
N ASN A 148 -15.37 -1.99 12.77
CA ASN A 148 -15.09 -2.79 13.96
C ASN A 148 -15.94 -4.08 13.98
N GLU A 149 -17.20 -4.03 13.54
CA GLU A 149 -18.07 -5.22 13.43
C GLU A 149 -17.54 -6.19 12.37
N ILE A 150 -17.16 -5.69 11.18
CA ILE A 150 -16.52 -6.50 10.14
C ILE A 150 -15.24 -7.12 10.68
N GLY A 151 -14.38 -6.32 11.31
CA GLY A 151 -13.11 -6.78 11.86
C GLY A 151 -13.27 -7.85 12.93
N ALA A 152 -14.27 -7.76 13.80
CA ALA A 152 -14.59 -8.80 14.78
C ALA A 152 -14.92 -10.14 14.09
N LYS A 153 -15.83 -10.12 13.10
CA LYS A 153 -16.26 -11.35 12.39
C LYS A 153 -15.16 -11.96 11.52
N THR A 154 -14.34 -11.15 10.85
CA THR A 154 -13.23 -11.66 10.02
C THR A 154 -12.09 -12.20 10.86
N LYS A 155 -11.86 -11.64 12.05
CA LYS A 155 -10.86 -12.13 13.01
C LYS A 155 -11.16 -13.55 13.51
N GLU A 156 -12.43 -13.91 13.69
CA GLU A 156 -12.85 -15.28 14.01
C GLU A 156 -12.41 -16.30 12.94
N LEU A 157 -12.26 -15.83 11.69
CA LEU A 157 -11.73 -16.61 10.58
C LEU A 157 -10.19 -16.60 10.51
N GLY A 158 -9.52 -15.85 11.38
CA GLY A 158 -8.07 -15.62 11.34
C GLY A 158 -7.65 -14.66 10.24
N VAL A 159 -8.54 -13.73 9.80
CA VAL A 159 -8.28 -12.75 8.75
C VAL A 159 -8.39 -11.34 9.35
N GLN A 160 -7.32 -10.56 9.25
CA GLN A 160 -7.27 -9.18 9.70
C GLN A 160 -7.98 -8.27 8.71
N ALA A 161 -8.95 -7.48 9.19
CA ALA A 161 -9.51 -6.38 8.41
C ALA A 161 -8.66 -5.12 8.60
N THR A 162 -8.48 -4.35 7.52
CA THR A 162 -7.78 -3.07 7.53
C THR A 162 -8.66 -1.96 6.98
N TYR A 163 -8.60 -0.80 7.62
CA TYR A 163 -9.12 0.47 7.11
C TYR A 163 -8.13 1.08 6.14
N HIS A 164 -8.59 1.54 5.00
CA HIS A 164 -7.78 2.17 3.96
C HIS A 164 -8.31 3.59 3.68
N ASN A 165 -7.48 4.62 3.86
CA ASN A 165 -7.83 5.99 3.54
C ASN A 165 -7.83 6.22 2.03
N HIS A 166 -8.80 6.97 1.50
CA HIS A 166 -8.95 7.13 0.06
C HIS A 166 -9.59 8.47 -0.32
N MET A 167 -9.05 9.12 -1.36
CA MET A 167 -9.66 10.30 -1.98
C MET A 167 -11.07 10.02 -2.49
N SER A 168 -11.93 11.02 -2.44
CA SER A 168 -13.34 10.92 -2.86
C SER A 168 -14.19 9.92 -2.06
N GLN A 169 -13.69 9.50 -0.89
CA GLN A 169 -14.39 8.66 0.07
C GLN A 169 -14.36 9.33 1.45
N TRP A 170 -15.10 8.81 2.42
CA TRP A 170 -14.97 9.23 3.81
C TRP A 170 -13.59 8.83 4.33
N GLY A 171 -12.94 9.73 5.07
CA GLY A 171 -11.53 9.57 5.44
C GLY A 171 -10.57 10.08 4.35
N GLU A 172 -10.97 11.14 3.65
CA GLU A 172 -10.16 11.80 2.62
C GLU A 172 -9.08 12.69 3.24
N THR A 173 -9.43 13.51 4.24
CA THR A 173 -8.48 14.43 4.87
C THR A 173 -7.82 13.83 6.11
N PRO A 174 -6.65 14.37 6.54
CA PRO A 174 -6.00 13.92 7.77
C PRO A 174 -6.92 13.96 9.01
N GLU A 175 -7.78 14.97 9.13
CA GLU A 175 -8.70 15.12 10.25
C GLU A 175 -9.79 14.05 10.24
N GLU A 176 -10.28 13.69 9.07
CA GLU A 176 -11.24 12.58 8.91
C GLU A 176 -10.58 11.24 9.24
N VAL A 177 -9.35 11.01 8.77
CA VAL A 177 -8.56 9.81 9.10
C VAL A 177 -8.34 9.73 10.63
N ASP A 178 -7.99 10.85 11.26
CA ASP A 178 -7.84 10.91 12.72
C ASP A 178 -9.11 10.51 13.45
N THR A 179 -10.25 11.04 13.01
CA THR A 179 -11.55 10.72 13.60
C THR A 179 -11.86 9.23 13.48
N ILE A 180 -11.67 8.65 12.30
CA ILE A 180 -11.90 7.22 12.06
C ILE A 180 -10.96 6.38 12.95
N VAL A 181 -9.65 6.64 12.89
CA VAL A 181 -8.63 5.89 13.65
C VAL A 181 -8.87 5.98 15.16
N LYS A 182 -9.32 7.12 15.67
CA LYS A 182 -9.66 7.31 17.09
C LYS A 182 -10.77 6.38 17.55
N HIS A 183 -11.73 6.05 16.68
CA HIS A 183 -12.89 5.21 16.99
C HIS A 183 -12.77 3.76 16.51
N MET A 184 -11.66 3.42 15.85
CA MET A 184 -11.31 2.03 15.58
C MET A 184 -10.87 1.30 16.84
N ASP A 185 -11.26 0.03 16.96
CA ASP A 185 -10.73 -0.90 17.95
C ASP A 185 -9.53 -1.63 17.33
N PRO A 186 -8.27 -1.31 17.72
CA PRO A 186 -7.08 -1.92 17.11
C PRO A 186 -6.98 -3.43 17.27
N SER A 187 -7.79 -4.00 18.18
CA SER A 187 -7.88 -5.46 18.34
C SER A 187 -8.72 -6.12 17.25
N LYS A 188 -9.51 -5.35 16.50
CA LYS A 188 -10.44 -5.82 15.46
C LYS A 188 -10.01 -5.35 14.07
N ILE A 189 -9.69 -4.06 13.94
CA ILE A 189 -9.31 -3.45 12.69
C ILE A 189 -8.03 -2.63 12.83
N GLN A 190 -7.18 -2.64 11.82
CA GLN A 190 -5.93 -1.88 11.78
C GLN A 190 -5.90 -0.99 10.54
N LEU A 191 -4.89 -0.12 10.43
CA LEU A 191 -4.76 0.83 9.32
C LEU A 191 -3.90 0.23 8.20
N GLU A 192 -4.38 0.29 6.98
CA GLU A 192 -3.58 0.30 5.76
C GLU A 192 -3.49 1.73 5.24
N LEU A 193 -2.34 2.36 5.43
CA LEU A 193 -2.13 3.75 5.03
C LEU A 193 -1.80 3.84 3.54
N ASP A 194 -2.67 4.47 2.74
CA ASP A 194 -2.31 4.86 1.38
C ASP A 194 -1.61 6.23 1.40
N VAL A 195 -0.34 6.21 1.02
CA VAL A 195 0.51 7.40 1.11
C VAL A 195 0.15 8.47 0.07
N ALA A 196 -0.33 8.08 -1.13
CA ALA A 196 -0.69 9.03 -2.16
C ALA A 196 -2.07 9.65 -1.89
N HIS A 197 -3.04 8.86 -1.47
CA HIS A 197 -4.35 9.40 -1.08
C HIS A 197 -4.25 10.31 0.16
N TYR A 198 -3.38 9.97 1.13
CA TYR A 198 -3.13 10.84 2.27
C TYR A 198 -2.47 12.16 1.86
N PHE A 199 -1.53 12.11 0.91
CA PHE A 199 -0.90 13.30 0.31
C PHE A 199 -1.93 14.16 -0.44
N GLN A 200 -2.79 13.55 -1.24
CA GLN A 200 -3.87 14.24 -1.96
C GLN A 200 -4.86 14.92 -1.00
N GLY A 201 -5.13 14.30 0.14
CA GLY A 201 -5.99 14.86 1.21
C GLY A 201 -5.34 16.01 2.00
N GLY A 202 -4.11 16.41 1.65
CA GLY A 202 -3.38 17.53 2.27
C GLY A 202 -2.48 17.13 3.43
N GLY A 203 -2.30 15.82 3.70
CA GLY A 203 -1.42 15.32 4.76
C GLY A 203 0.01 15.05 4.31
N ASP A 204 0.92 14.94 5.28
CA ASP A 204 2.28 14.42 5.07
C ASP A 204 2.30 12.92 5.37
N PRO A 205 2.45 12.03 4.34
CA PRO A 205 2.44 10.59 4.55
C PRO A 205 3.61 10.09 5.38
N ALA A 206 4.76 10.78 5.36
CA ALA A 206 5.91 10.39 6.15
C ALA A 206 5.67 10.63 7.65
N GLU A 207 5.04 11.75 8.00
CA GLU A 207 4.61 12.01 9.38
C GLU A 207 3.46 11.08 9.80
N ALA A 208 2.55 10.73 8.88
CA ALA A 208 1.46 9.80 9.12
C ALA A 208 1.98 8.41 9.57
N VAL A 209 3.07 7.91 8.98
CA VAL A 209 3.73 6.67 9.41
C VAL A 209 4.12 6.72 10.88
N LEU A 210 4.68 7.83 11.35
CA LEU A 210 5.06 8.01 12.75
C LEU A 210 3.84 8.15 13.66
N LYS A 211 2.84 8.89 13.21
CA LYS A 211 1.61 9.19 13.92
C LYS A 211 0.81 7.91 14.19
N TYR A 212 0.59 7.10 13.15
CA TYR A 212 -0.28 5.92 13.23
C TYR A 212 0.47 4.61 13.53
N LYS A 213 1.74 4.64 13.89
CA LYS A 213 2.61 3.46 14.10
C LYS A 213 2.03 2.35 14.98
N LYS A 214 1.10 2.70 15.91
CA LYS A 214 0.49 1.72 16.84
C LYS A 214 -0.62 0.89 16.20
N VAL A 215 -1.23 1.39 15.13
CA VAL A 215 -2.36 0.77 14.43
C VAL A 215 -2.02 0.39 12.98
N LEU A 216 -0.80 0.70 12.53
CA LEU A 216 -0.35 0.49 11.16
C LEU A 216 -0.11 -1.00 10.88
N HIS A 217 -0.91 -1.59 9.99
CA HIS A 217 -0.81 -2.97 9.53
C HIS A 217 0.00 -3.10 8.25
N SER A 218 -0.34 -2.29 7.27
CA SER A 218 0.22 -2.29 5.91
C SER A 218 0.19 -0.88 5.34
N LEU A 219 0.84 -0.70 4.18
CA LEU A 219 0.77 0.54 3.42
C LEU A 219 0.51 0.23 1.95
N HIS A 220 -0.27 1.10 1.28
CA HIS A 220 -0.10 1.29 -0.15
C HIS A 220 1.01 2.30 -0.38
N ILE A 221 2.06 1.84 -1.08
CA ILE A 221 3.16 2.68 -1.56
C ILE A 221 2.80 3.09 -2.97
N LYS A 222 2.41 4.34 -3.12
CA LYS A 222 1.80 4.90 -4.31
C LYS A 222 2.35 6.30 -4.55
N ASP A 223 2.46 6.71 -5.79
CA ASP A 223 2.95 8.02 -6.15
C ASP A 223 1.97 8.77 -7.05
N VAL A 224 1.98 10.08 -6.97
CA VAL A 224 1.02 10.94 -7.66
C VAL A 224 1.71 12.23 -8.09
N GLU A 225 1.41 12.69 -9.32
CA GLU A 225 1.84 13.98 -9.81
C GLU A 225 1.16 15.13 -9.04
N SER A 226 1.70 16.33 -9.17
CA SER A 226 1.00 17.54 -8.72
C SER A 226 -0.33 17.70 -9.47
N PRO A 227 -1.34 18.29 -8.85
CA PRO A 227 -2.59 18.56 -9.55
C PRO A 227 -2.35 19.54 -10.70
N ILE A 228 -3.28 19.54 -11.66
CA ILE A 228 -3.31 20.55 -12.70
C ILE A 228 -3.50 21.90 -12.03
N ILE A 229 -2.65 22.88 -12.35
CA ILE A 229 -2.69 24.23 -11.78
C ILE A 229 -4.08 24.84 -11.97
N GLY A 230 -4.65 25.36 -10.90
CA GLY A 230 -6.01 25.90 -10.85
C GLY A 230 -7.12 24.85 -10.72
N GLN A 231 -6.77 23.57 -10.56
CA GLN A 231 -7.71 22.47 -10.33
C GLN A 231 -7.36 21.66 -9.07
N GLU A 232 -6.67 22.24 -8.11
CA GLU A 232 -6.13 21.58 -6.92
C GLU A 232 -7.23 20.92 -6.06
N SER A 233 -8.43 21.49 -6.07
CA SER A 233 -9.60 20.95 -5.38
C SER A 233 -10.27 19.77 -6.10
N ASN A 234 -9.88 19.51 -7.37
CA ASN A 234 -10.44 18.41 -8.14
C ASN A 234 -9.56 17.16 -8.00
N PRO A 235 -10.02 16.09 -7.30
CA PRO A 235 -9.22 14.88 -7.13
C PRO A 235 -8.83 14.21 -8.45
N LYS A 236 -9.58 14.46 -9.55
CA LYS A 236 -9.25 13.97 -10.89
C LYS A 236 -8.10 14.74 -11.57
N SER A 237 -7.69 15.88 -11.01
CA SER A 237 -6.53 16.63 -11.52
C SER A 237 -5.20 15.96 -11.15
N TYR A 238 -5.18 15.10 -10.14
CA TYR A 238 -4.03 14.31 -9.75
C TYR A 238 -3.93 13.06 -10.63
N LYS A 239 -2.73 12.76 -11.10
CA LYS A 239 -2.47 11.57 -11.91
C LYS A 239 -1.54 10.64 -11.16
N PHE A 240 -1.96 9.39 -10.95
CA PHE A 240 -1.10 8.36 -10.40
C PHE A 240 -0.01 7.97 -11.41
N VAL A 241 1.20 7.81 -10.90
CA VAL A 241 2.40 7.50 -11.67
C VAL A 241 3.21 6.42 -10.97
N GLU A 242 4.21 5.89 -11.66
CA GLU A 242 5.15 4.94 -11.08
C GLU A 242 5.93 5.56 -9.92
N LEU A 243 6.40 4.73 -8.99
CA LEU A 243 7.14 5.20 -7.83
C LEU A 243 8.38 6.00 -8.24
N GLY A 244 8.54 7.18 -7.66
CA GLY A 244 9.63 8.11 -7.92
C GLY A 244 9.39 9.10 -9.06
N GLU A 245 8.31 8.96 -9.81
CA GLU A 245 7.92 9.89 -10.87
C GLU A 245 6.95 10.98 -10.38
N GLY A 246 6.46 10.87 -9.14
CA GLY A 246 5.49 11.79 -8.54
C GLY A 246 6.07 12.73 -7.49
N LYS A 247 5.21 13.17 -6.59
CA LYS A 247 5.50 14.21 -5.56
C LYS A 247 5.50 13.67 -4.13
N VAL A 248 5.08 12.44 -3.90
CA VAL A 248 5.11 11.85 -2.57
C VAL A 248 6.56 11.64 -2.13
N ASN A 249 6.91 12.11 -0.94
CA ASN A 249 8.26 11.91 -0.39
C ASN A 249 8.45 10.45 0.09
N LEU A 250 8.44 9.52 -0.86
CA LEU A 250 8.54 8.09 -0.59
C LEU A 250 9.84 7.73 0.15
N VAL A 251 10.95 8.41 -0.14
CA VAL A 251 12.22 8.17 0.56
C VAL A 251 12.06 8.42 2.06
N GLN A 252 11.36 9.48 2.45
CA GLN A 252 11.12 9.77 3.86
C GLN A 252 10.11 8.81 4.49
N VAL A 253 9.09 8.39 3.72
CA VAL A 253 8.14 7.33 4.15
C VAL A 253 8.92 6.06 4.53
N PHE A 254 9.80 5.56 3.67
CA PHE A 254 10.59 4.35 3.93
C PHE A 254 11.57 4.54 5.10
N LYS A 255 12.23 5.68 5.23
CA LYS A 255 13.06 5.99 6.40
C LYS A 255 12.27 5.93 7.71
N ASN A 256 11.04 6.43 7.70
CA ASN A 256 10.18 6.39 8.88
C ASN A 256 9.67 4.98 9.18
N LEU A 257 9.42 4.14 8.16
CA LEU A 257 9.13 2.70 8.36
C LEU A 257 10.30 1.98 9.05
N GLU A 258 11.53 2.26 8.64
CA GLU A 258 12.73 1.74 9.30
C GLU A 258 12.84 2.23 10.75
N LYS A 259 12.65 3.54 10.97
CA LYS A 259 12.70 4.18 12.29
C LYS A 259 11.73 3.55 13.29
N ILE A 260 10.51 3.21 12.86
CA ILE A 260 9.52 2.53 13.71
C ILE A 260 9.70 1.01 13.75
N ASN A 261 10.72 0.47 13.06
CA ASN A 261 10.96 -0.97 12.94
C ASN A 261 9.73 -1.74 12.39
N PHE A 262 9.10 -1.19 11.35
CA PHE A 262 7.93 -1.78 10.71
C PHE A 262 8.26 -3.16 10.14
N LYS A 263 7.35 -4.14 10.30
CA LYS A 263 7.54 -5.54 9.87
C LYS A 263 6.42 -6.02 8.95
N GLY A 264 5.44 -5.16 8.66
CA GLY A 264 4.31 -5.45 7.81
C GLY A 264 4.65 -5.40 6.32
N TRP A 265 3.62 -5.34 5.51
CA TRP A 265 3.72 -5.25 4.07
C TRP A 265 3.61 -3.79 3.59
N ALA A 266 4.56 -3.38 2.76
CA ALA A 266 4.48 -2.18 1.94
C ALA A 266 4.13 -2.62 0.52
N ILE A 267 2.91 -2.35 0.09
CA ILE A 267 2.32 -2.86 -1.15
C ILE A 267 2.38 -1.75 -2.19
N VAL A 268 3.15 -1.96 -3.24
CA VAL A 268 3.17 -1.02 -4.38
C VAL A 268 1.81 -1.04 -5.07
N GLU A 269 1.24 0.13 -5.29
CA GLU A 269 -0.01 0.27 -6.01
C GLU A 269 0.06 1.37 -7.07
N LEU A 270 -0.48 1.07 -8.25
CA LEU A 270 -0.70 2.01 -9.34
C LEU A 270 -2.06 1.69 -9.98
N ASP A 271 -3.01 2.61 -9.89
CA ASP A 271 -4.43 2.37 -10.26
C ASP A 271 -4.66 2.01 -11.72
N GLY A 272 -3.67 2.19 -12.56
CA GLY A 272 -3.68 1.85 -13.97
C GLY A 272 -2.42 2.32 -14.65
N VAL A 273 -2.23 1.92 -15.88
CA VAL A 273 -1.09 2.32 -16.70
C VAL A 273 -1.22 3.82 -17.05
N PRO A 274 -0.27 4.69 -16.65
CA PRO A 274 -0.43 6.15 -16.80
C PRO A 274 -0.27 6.64 -18.25
N SER A 275 0.21 5.79 -19.15
CA SER A 275 0.40 6.10 -20.57
C SER A 275 0.00 4.92 -21.45
N PRO A 276 -0.72 5.12 -22.56
CA PRO A 276 -1.12 4.03 -23.45
C PRO A 276 0.05 3.33 -24.15
N THR A 277 1.27 3.91 -24.07
CA THR A 277 2.48 3.35 -24.64
C THR A 277 3.23 2.41 -23.69
N LYS A 278 2.78 2.30 -22.44
CA LYS A 278 3.38 1.43 -21.42
C LYS A 278 2.52 0.19 -21.19
N THR A 279 3.15 -0.87 -20.67
CA THR A 279 2.47 -2.05 -20.15
C THR A 279 2.52 -2.07 -18.62
N PRO A 280 1.65 -2.83 -17.93
CA PRO A 280 1.73 -3.02 -16.48
C PRO A 280 3.11 -3.49 -16.01
N LEU A 281 3.73 -4.44 -16.73
CA LEU A 281 5.07 -4.95 -16.43
C LEU A 281 6.15 -3.84 -16.51
N GLN A 282 6.07 -2.96 -17.51
CA GLN A 282 6.99 -1.82 -17.62
C GLN A 282 6.81 -0.84 -16.46
N CYS A 283 5.59 -0.53 -16.06
CA CYS A 283 5.31 0.30 -14.89
C CYS A 283 5.83 -0.36 -13.60
N GLY A 284 5.60 -1.66 -13.43
CA GLY A 284 6.14 -2.44 -12.32
C GLY A 284 7.67 -2.43 -12.29
N THR A 285 8.32 -2.51 -13.46
CA THR A 285 9.79 -2.44 -13.59
C THR A 285 10.32 -1.07 -13.15
N THR A 286 9.66 0.04 -13.52
CA THR A 286 10.03 1.39 -13.07
C THR A 286 9.94 1.50 -11.56
N SER A 287 8.82 1.09 -10.96
CA SER A 287 8.62 1.09 -9.51
C SER A 287 9.64 0.21 -8.76
N ARG A 288 9.94 -0.97 -9.30
CA ARG A 288 10.98 -1.87 -8.76
C ARG A 288 12.36 -1.23 -8.77
N ASN A 289 12.72 -0.55 -9.87
CA ASN A 289 14.00 0.13 -9.99
C ASN A 289 14.12 1.26 -8.96
N PHE A 290 13.06 2.06 -8.75
CA PHE A 290 13.04 3.05 -7.68
C PHE A 290 13.31 2.42 -6.31
N LEU A 291 12.65 1.32 -5.98
CA LEU A 291 12.83 0.62 -4.69
C LEU A 291 14.25 0.10 -4.53
N ARG A 292 14.87 -0.45 -5.59
CA ARG A 292 16.26 -0.90 -5.57
C ARG A 292 17.22 0.28 -5.42
N ASP A 293 17.07 1.32 -6.23
CA ASP A 293 18.09 2.36 -6.42
C ASP A 293 17.98 3.48 -5.37
N LYS A 294 16.77 3.81 -4.91
CA LYS A 294 16.53 4.89 -3.94
C LYS A 294 16.28 4.40 -2.52
N ILE A 295 15.71 3.22 -2.37
CA ILE A 295 15.39 2.62 -1.07
C ILE A 295 16.40 1.53 -0.69
N SER A 296 17.24 1.10 -1.64
CA SER A 296 18.23 0.02 -1.46
C SER A 296 17.60 -1.33 -1.09
N TYR A 297 16.35 -1.57 -1.54
CA TYR A 297 15.67 -2.83 -1.27
C TYR A 297 16.29 -3.98 -2.07
N GLN A 298 16.50 -5.13 -1.42
CA GLN A 298 17.03 -6.36 -2.04
C GLN A 298 15.84 -7.29 -2.35
N PHE A 299 15.59 -7.50 -3.65
CA PHE A 299 14.52 -8.40 -4.15
C PHE A 299 14.89 -9.87 -4.08
#